data_c8bccdf47b21a01356b222a9bbb5ee0d
#
_entry.id   c8bccdf47b21a01356b222a9bbb5ee0d
#
_cell.length_a   1.000
_cell.length_b   1.000
_cell.length_c   1.000
_cell.angle_alpha   90.00
_cell.angle_beta   90.00
_cell.angle_gamma   90.00
#
_symmetry.space_group_name_H-M   'P 1'
#
loop_
_entity.id
_entity.type
_entity.pdbx_description
1 polymer ?
#
loop_
_entity_poly.entity_id
_entity_poly.type
_entity_poly.pdbx_seq_one_letter_code
_entity_poly.pdbx_strand_id
1 'polypeptide(L)'
;KRKGMAAAALTLAFGMLVPSVSFAAGTPVNVLSETESQMSSDKEVVYVNNYSAAKRDVNFNDNWKFYLGDASGAEEPAFDDSKWEHVNLPHDYSIEQEYSTKMEAESGYLPGGIGWYRKSFTLGKTAENKRVRIDFGGVYMDATVWVNGTQVGSHPYGYTPFSFDITDLVKFDGENVITVKVNHQTPSSRWYSGSGIYRSVDLNIVNPVHVDLYGTKVETPNLETEKDKAVTTNIKTTVANDSDREQNVTLTHTIFKKGGEPSANIGTVTTETKAIAAGETAAIDATVNAQNPELWSTTNPALYTVRTEVKIGEEVVDTYDTEYGFRYFKFDANSGFSLNGTNMKLKGVCMHHDQGALGAEAWERAIERQ
;
A
#
# COMPACT_ATOMS: atom_id res chain seq x y z
N LYS A 1 26.78 -68.14 -28.32
CA LYS A 1 25.42 -68.65 -28.06
C LYS A 1 24.81 -67.78 -26.94
N ARG A 2 24.11 -66.76 -27.28
CA ARG A 2 23.00 -66.16 -26.49
C ARG A 2 22.18 -65.33 -27.44
N LYS A 3 20.93 -65.68 -27.56
CA LYS A 3 19.95 -65.06 -28.43
C LYS A 3 19.48 -63.75 -27.76
N GLY A 4 19.43 -62.62 -28.52
CA GLY A 4 18.78 -61.44 -28.15
C GLY A 4 17.27 -61.53 -28.33
N MET A 5 16.52 -61.08 -27.37
CA MET A 5 15.09 -60.79 -27.50
C MET A 5 14.90 -59.30 -27.57
N ALA A 6 14.32 -58.81 -28.64
CA ALA A 6 13.84 -57.45 -28.81
C ALA A 6 12.49 -57.28 -28.09
N ALA A 7 12.36 -56.31 -27.23
CA ALA A 7 11.10 -55.92 -26.63
C ALA A 7 10.51 -54.75 -27.44
N ALA A 8 9.34 -54.99 -28.02
CA ALA A 8 8.54 -53.97 -28.67
C ALA A 8 7.76 -53.19 -27.63
N ALA A 9 7.94 -51.87 -27.59
CA ALA A 9 7.16 -50.97 -26.79
C ALA A 9 5.85 -50.63 -27.52
N LEU A 10 4.74 -51.00 -26.94
CA LEU A 10 3.39 -50.66 -27.40
C LEU A 10 2.94 -49.36 -26.75
N THR A 11 2.84 -48.28 -27.51
CA THR A 11 2.33 -47.00 -27.04
C THR A 11 0.80 -46.99 -27.17
N LEU A 12 0.09 -47.10 -26.05
CA LEU A 12 -1.35 -46.89 -25.99
C LEU A 12 -1.62 -45.35 -25.84
N ALA A 13 -2.19 -44.78 -26.88
CA ALA A 13 -2.76 -43.44 -26.81
C ALA A 13 -4.16 -43.51 -26.20
N PHE A 14 -4.34 -43.01 -24.97
CA PHE A 14 -5.66 -42.78 -24.38
C PHE A 14 -6.15 -41.38 -24.82
N GLY A 15 -7.09 -41.36 -25.77
CA GLY A 15 -7.84 -40.16 -26.10
C GLY A 15 -8.88 -39.88 -25.01
N MET A 16 -8.67 -38.83 -24.20
CA MET A 16 -9.73 -38.28 -23.36
C MET A 16 -10.58 -37.31 -24.19
N LEU A 17 -11.81 -37.72 -24.46
CA LEU A 17 -12.85 -36.78 -24.90
C LEU A 17 -13.18 -35.83 -23.73
N VAL A 18 -12.85 -34.56 -23.88
CA VAL A 18 -13.33 -33.47 -23.00
C VAL A 18 -14.63 -32.96 -23.62
N PRO A 19 -15.78 -32.95 -22.91
CA PRO A 19 -16.98 -32.33 -23.43
C PRO A 19 -16.80 -30.82 -23.51
N SER A 20 -16.97 -30.26 -24.69
CA SER A 20 -17.03 -28.83 -24.92
C SER A 20 -18.28 -28.24 -24.26
N VAL A 21 -18.11 -27.53 -23.15
CA VAL A 21 -19.17 -26.68 -22.57
C VAL A 21 -19.15 -25.37 -23.34
N SER A 22 -20.18 -25.15 -24.12
CA SER A 22 -20.42 -23.90 -24.82
C SER A 22 -20.91 -22.86 -23.81
N PHE A 23 -20.07 -21.90 -23.45
CA PHE A 23 -20.52 -20.71 -22.70
C PHE A 23 -21.13 -19.72 -23.69
N ALA A 24 -22.38 -19.34 -23.44
CA ALA A 24 -23.05 -18.27 -24.12
C ALA A 24 -22.26 -16.97 -23.94
N ALA A 25 -22.08 -16.24 -25.06
CA ALA A 25 -21.40 -14.95 -25.08
C ALA A 25 -22.15 -13.95 -24.20
N GLY A 26 -21.69 -13.77 -22.98
CA GLY A 26 -22.00 -12.58 -22.16
C GLY A 26 -21.22 -11.39 -22.72
N THR A 27 -21.87 -10.27 -22.85
CA THR A 27 -21.33 -8.95 -23.21
C THR A 27 -20.02 -8.71 -22.47
N PRO A 28 -18.94 -8.26 -23.13
CA PRO A 28 -17.69 -7.97 -22.44
C PRO A 28 -17.90 -6.78 -21.52
N VAL A 29 -17.81 -7.03 -20.22
CA VAL A 29 -17.57 -5.98 -19.22
C VAL A 29 -16.16 -5.47 -19.50
N ASN A 30 -16.05 -4.25 -19.97
CA ASN A 30 -14.80 -3.55 -20.16
C ASN A 30 -14.13 -3.35 -18.79
N VAL A 31 -13.34 -4.30 -18.35
CA VAL A 31 -12.40 -4.12 -17.26
C VAL A 31 -11.23 -3.34 -17.86
N LEU A 32 -11.30 -2.01 -17.76
CA LEU A 32 -10.14 -1.16 -18.01
C LEU A 32 -9.19 -1.33 -16.81
N SER A 33 -8.46 -2.42 -16.81
CA SER A 33 -7.24 -2.56 -16.03
C SER A 33 -6.11 -2.63 -17.05
N GLU A 34 -5.53 -1.49 -17.37
CA GLU A 34 -4.20 -1.47 -17.93
C GLU A 34 -3.62 -0.08 -17.70
N THR A 35 -2.50 -0.04 -17.01
CA THR A 35 -1.53 1.01 -17.04
C THR A 35 -1.08 1.12 -18.50
N GLU A 36 -1.66 2.01 -19.29
CA GLU A 36 -1.08 2.34 -20.59
C GLU A 36 0.20 3.12 -20.34
N SER A 37 1.32 2.41 -20.21
CA SER A 37 2.65 2.98 -20.42
C SER A 37 2.84 3.18 -21.91
N GLN A 38 2.54 4.37 -22.42
CA GLN A 38 3.01 4.76 -23.74
C GLN A 38 4.48 5.16 -23.63
N MET A 39 5.37 4.26 -24.02
CA MET A 39 6.79 4.54 -24.15
C MET A 39 7.03 5.50 -25.31
N SER A 40 7.47 6.72 -25.01
CA SER A 40 8.10 7.60 -25.99
C SER A 40 9.61 7.31 -25.99
N SER A 41 10.22 7.24 -27.17
CA SER A 41 11.51 6.61 -27.45
C SER A 41 12.75 7.26 -26.84
N ASP A 42 12.67 8.33 -26.06
CA ASP A 42 13.82 9.02 -25.49
C ASP A 42 13.71 9.45 -24.00
N LYS A 43 12.53 9.36 -23.39
CA LYS A 43 12.33 9.55 -21.95
C LYS A 43 11.14 8.71 -21.49
N GLU A 44 11.41 7.81 -20.59
CA GLU A 44 10.38 6.96 -19.99
C GLU A 44 9.58 7.76 -18.95
N VAL A 45 8.47 8.32 -19.39
CA VAL A 45 7.57 9.12 -18.52
C VAL A 45 6.34 8.28 -18.20
N VAL A 46 6.11 8.04 -16.93
CA VAL A 46 4.93 7.29 -16.44
C VAL A 46 3.72 8.22 -16.40
N TYR A 47 2.64 7.82 -17.07
CA TYR A 47 1.37 8.55 -17.03
C TYR A 47 0.48 8.02 -15.91
N VAL A 48 0.00 8.91 -15.05
CA VAL A 48 -0.85 8.60 -13.92
C VAL A 48 -2.25 9.14 -14.19
N ASN A 49 -3.18 8.25 -14.58
CA ASN A 49 -4.56 8.61 -14.95
C ASN A 49 -5.65 7.76 -14.27
N ASN A 50 -5.28 6.81 -13.41
CA ASN A 50 -6.20 5.81 -12.86
C ASN A 50 -6.68 6.11 -11.44
N TYR A 51 -6.77 7.38 -11.06
CA TYR A 51 -7.26 7.83 -9.76
C TYR A 51 -8.74 8.25 -9.85
N SER A 52 -9.47 8.06 -8.76
CA SER A 52 -10.86 8.48 -8.59
C SER A 52 -11.22 8.58 -7.11
N ALA A 53 -12.42 9.07 -6.78
CA ALA A 53 -12.90 9.07 -5.40
C ALA A 53 -12.87 7.67 -4.75
N ALA A 54 -13.06 6.60 -5.54
CA ALA A 54 -13.02 5.22 -5.07
C ALA A 54 -11.64 4.55 -5.18
N LYS A 55 -10.66 5.21 -5.81
CA LYS A 55 -9.30 4.69 -6.03
C LYS A 55 -8.30 5.81 -5.84
N ARG A 56 -8.01 6.10 -4.58
CA ARG A 56 -7.13 7.20 -4.13
C ARG A 56 -5.67 6.90 -4.38
N ASP A 57 -5.25 5.66 -4.12
CA ASP A 57 -3.85 5.25 -4.16
C ASP A 57 -3.51 4.68 -5.53
N VAL A 58 -2.44 5.19 -6.10
CA VAL A 58 -1.92 4.77 -7.39
C VAL A 58 -0.53 4.20 -7.17
N ASN A 59 -0.36 2.93 -7.52
CA ASN A 59 0.94 2.28 -7.45
C ASN A 59 2.00 3.08 -8.23
N PHE A 60 3.12 3.36 -7.58
CA PHE A 60 4.19 4.19 -8.14
C PHE A 60 5.53 3.46 -8.17
N ASN A 61 5.53 2.12 -8.09
CA ASN A 61 6.72 1.29 -7.91
C ASN A 61 7.53 1.07 -9.18
N ASP A 62 6.93 1.13 -10.36
CA ASP A 62 7.60 0.76 -11.60
C ASP A 62 8.45 1.90 -12.17
N ASN A 63 9.47 1.53 -13.00
CA ASN A 63 10.23 2.46 -13.83
C ASN A 63 10.95 3.57 -13.06
N TRP A 64 11.63 3.23 -11.99
CA TRP A 64 12.59 4.11 -11.33
C TRP A 64 13.96 3.96 -11.97
N LYS A 65 14.77 5.00 -11.87
CA LYS A 65 16.19 4.97 -12.18
C LYS A 65 16.98 5.04 -10.90
N PHE A 66 18.04 4.26 -10.82
CA PHE A 66 18.90 4.13 -9.64
C PHE A 66 20.36 4.38 -9.96
N TYR A 67 21.08 4.98 -9.02
CA TYR A 67 22.52 5.15 -9.07
C TYR A 67 23.13 4.94 -7.68
N LEU A 68 24.09 4.04 -7.60
CA LEU A 68 24.87 3.79 -6.38
C LEU A 68 26.07 4.74 -6.34
N GLY A 69 26.13 5.58 -5.32
CA GLY A 69 27.17 6.59 -5.12
C GLY A 69 26.58 7.98 -4.91
N ASP A 70 27.44 8.97 -4.68
CA ASP A 70 27.01 10.35 -4.58
C ASP A 70 26.90 10.99 -5.97
N ALA A 71 25.80 11.65 -6.25
CA ALA A 71 25.49 12.30 -7.53
C ALA A 71 25.06 13.74 -7.25
N SER A 72 26.03 14.64 -7.15
CA SER A 72 25.78 16.06 -6.91
C SER A 72 24.93 16.68 -8.02
N GLY A 73 23.85 17.37 -7.65
CA GLY A 73 22.91 17.98 -8.60
C GLY A 73 21.83 17.03 -9.11
N ALA A 74 21.79 15.78 -8.62
CA ALA A 74 20.78 14.80 -9.05
C ALA A 74 19.34 15.17 -8.64
N GLU A 75 19.18 16.12 -7.72
CA GLU A 75 17.91 16.72 -7.35
C GLU A 75 17.32 17.62 -8.45
N GLU A 76 18.16 18.13 -9.35
CA GLU A 76 17.74 19.06 -10.41
C GLU A 76 16.97 18.32 -11.52
N PRO A 77 15.84 18.87 -12.01
CA PRO A 77 15.04 18.23 -13.05
C PRO A 77 15.81 17.97 -14.35
N ALA A 78 16.75 18.83 -14.71
CA ALA A 78 17.53 18.74 -15.93
C ALA A 78 18.76 17.81 -15.81
N PHE A 79 18.97 17.16 -14.67
CA PHE A 79 20.10 16.23 -14.48
C PHE A 79 20.02 15.08 -15.49
N ASP A 80 21.16 14.73 -16.09
CA ASP A 80 21.26 13.61 -17.04
C ASP A 80 21.39 12.28 -16.31
N ASP A 81 20.28 11.57 -16.18
CA ASP A 81 20.18 10.24 -15.60
C ASP A 81 20.10 9.11 -16.64
N SER A 82 20.49 9.39 -17.90
CA SER A 82 20.40 8.43 -19.01
C SER A 82 21.25 7.16 -18.83
N LYS A 83 22.26 7.22 -17.95
CA LYS A 83 23.14 6.09 -17.64
C LYS A 83 22.79 5.37 -16.35
N TRP A 84 21.74 5.80 -15.65
CA TRP A 84 21.31 5.17 -14.43
C TRP A 84 20.60 3.84 -14.72
N GLU A 85 20.71 2.92 -13.78
CA GLU A 85 20.04 1.63 -13.88
C GLU A 85 18.52 1.77 -13.72
N HIS A 86 17.76 0.97 -14.47
CA HIS A 86 16.31 0.89 -14.33
C HIS A 86 15.95 -0.14 -13.27
N VAL A 87 15.20 0.27 -12.26
CA VAL A 87 14.75 -0.59 -11.17
C VAL A 87 13.26 -0.44 -10.92
N ASN A 88 12.65 -1.50 -10.39
CA ASN A 88 11.32 -1.45 -9.82
C ASN A 88 11.41 -1.56 -8.29
N LEU A 89 10.45 -0.96 -7.60
CA LEU A 89 10.36 -1.05 -6.14
C LEU A 89 9.46 -2.24 -5.75
N PRO A 90 9.72 -2.86 -4.60
CA PRO A 90 10.78 -2.59 -3.64
C PRO A 90 12.17 -2.91 -4.17
N HIS A 91 13.20 -2.21 -3.69
CA HIS A 91 14.58 -2.36 -4.14
C HIS A 91 15.57 -2.24 -2.97
N ASP A 92 16.54 -3.16 -2.93
CA ASP A 92 17.60 -3.24 -1.93
C ASP A 92 18.99 -3.30 -2.59
N TYR A 93 19.64 -2.16 -2.70
CA TYR A 93 20.95 -2.09 -3.37
C TYR A 93 22.11 -2.65 -2.53
N SER A 94 21.90 -3.07 -1.28
CA SER A 94 22.95 -3.76 -0.54
C SER A 94 23.26 -5.13 -1.10
N ILE A 95 22.22 -5.90 -1.53
CA ILE A 95 22.42 -7.25 -2.08
C ILE A 95 23.07 -7.26 -3.47
N GLU A 96 23.11 -6.13 -4.13
CA GLU A 96 23.76 -5.97 -5.44
C GLU A 96 25.26 -5.71 -5.33
N GLN A 97 25.75 -5.45 -4.11
CA GLN A 97 27.14 -5.13 -3.86
C GLN A 97 27.96 -6.37 -3.46
N GLU A 98 29.26 -6.30 -3.68
CA GLU A 98 30.20 -7.34 -3.28
C GLU A 98 30.36 -7.40 -1.75
N TYR A 99 30.40 -8.60 -1.20
CA TYR A 99 30.70 -8.82 0.21
C TYR A 99 32.07 -8.24 0.58
N SER A 100 32.15 -7.58 1.72
CA SER A 100 33.40 -6.96 2.18
C SER A 100 33.70 -7.31 3.65
N THR A 101 34.91 -7.81 3.90
CA THR A 101 35.41 -8.03 5.27
C THR A 101 35.61 -6.74 6.06
N LYS A 102 35.42 -5.58 5.44
CA LYS A 102 35.42 -4.27 6.11
C LYS A 102 34.07 -3.93 6.73
N MET A 103 33.00 -4.66 6.33
CA MET A 103 31.65 -4.50 6.85
C MET A 103 31.43 -5.43 8.03
N GLU A 104 30.40 -5.14 8.82
CA GLU A 104 30.04 -5.89 10.00
C GLU A 104 29.37 -7.21 9.64
N ALA A 105 29.53 -8.23 10.50
CA ALA A 105 28.83 -9.50 10.37
C ALA A 105 27.31 -9.33 10.51
N GLU A 106 26.89 -8.36 11.31
CA GLU A 106 25.48 -8.03 11.56
C GLU A 106 24.76 -7.53 10.31
N SER A 107 25.48 -6.87 9.40
CA SER A 107 24.94 -6.45 8.09
C SER A 107 25.11 -7.52 7.01
N GLY A 108 25.50 -8.76 7.37
CA GLY A 108 25.83 -9.82 6.42
C GLY A 108 27.07 -9.54 5.58
N TYR A 109 27.98 -8.69 6.04
CA TYR A 109 29.16 -8.21 5.30
C TYR A 109 28.83 -7.43 4.01
N LEU A 110 27.59 -6.97 3.86
CA LEU A 110 27.14 -6.16 2.73
C LEU A 110 27.27 -4.66 3.04
N PRO A 111 27.75 -3.86 2.08
CA PRO A 111 27.85 -2.42 2.25
C PRO A 111 26.47 -1.73 2.23
N GLY A 112 26.40 -0.58 2.91
CA GLY A 112 25.38 0.42 2.66
C GLY A 112 25.81 1.42 1.59
N GLY A 113 25.84 2.71 1.95
CA GLY A 113 26.31 3.80 1.10
C GLY A 113 25.18 4.75 0.68
N ILE A 114 25.51 5.64 -0.25
CA ILE A 114 24.56 6.59 -0.82
C ILE A 114 23.95 5.98 -2.09
N GLY A 115 22.60 5.97 -2.15
CA GLY A 115 21.86 5.62 -3.35
C GLY A 115 20.94 6.76 -3.75
N TRP A 116 20.79 6.99 -5.05
CA TRP A 116 19.89 7.98 -5.61
C TRP A 116 18.86 7.29 -6.50
N TYR A 117 17.61 7.68 -6.33
CA TYR A 117 16.47 7.24 -7.14
C TYR A 117 15.85 8.42 -7.85
N ARG A 118 15.47 8.25 -9.11
CA ARG A 118 14.78 9.28 -9.90
C ARG A 118 13.65 8.65 -10.70
N LYS A 119 12.57 9.39 -10.86
CA LYS A 119 11.46 8.97 -11.72
C LYS A 119 10.79 10.18 -12.37
N SER A 120 10.59 10.11 -13.68
CA SER A 120 9.76 11.05 -14.41
C SER A 120 8.33 10.56 -14.51
N PHE A 121 7.37 11.46 -14.31
CA PHE A 121 5.94 11.14 -14.40
C PHE A 121 5.12 12.34 -14.87
N THR A 122 3.93 12.06 -15.40
CA THR A 122 2.96 13.07 -15.81
C THR A 122 1.62 12.80 -15.13
N LEU A 123 1.05 13.82 -14.53
CA LEU A 123 -0.32 13.83 -14.03
C LEU A 123 -1.23 14.45 -15.09
N GLY A 124 -2.29 13.75 -15.47
CA GLY A 124 -3.28 14.30 -16.40
C GLY A 124 -4.05 15.49 -15.78
N LYS A 125 -4.65 16.32 -16.65
CA LYS A 125 -5.47 17.48 -16.22
C LYS A 125 -6.60 17.15 -15.25
N THR A 126 -7.08 15.93 -15.26
CA THR A 126 -8.13 15.49 -14.32
C THR A 126 -7.66 15.49 -12.85
N ALA A 127 -6.34 15.55 -12.61
CA ALA A 127 -5.76 15.74 -11.28
C ALA A 127 -5.66 17.23 -10.86
N GLU A 128 -5.88 18.15 -11.81
CA GLU A 128 -5.94 19.58 -11.50
C GLU A 128 -7.01 19.84 -10.43
N ASN A 129 -6.69 20.64 -9.42
CA ASN A 129 -7.52 20.87 -8.24
C ASN A 129 -7.68 19.65 -7.30
N LYS A 130 -6.89 18.61 -7.44
CA LYS A 130 -6.75 17.53 -6.45
C LYS A 130 -5.60 17.83 -5.49
N ARG A 131 -5.62 17.13 -4.35
CA ARG A 131 -4.43 17.04 -3.48
C ARG A 131 -3.61 15.86 -3.95
N VAL A 132 -2.31 16.03 -4.03
CA VAL A 132 -1.36 15.00 -4.44
C VAL A 132 -0.34 14.79 -3.35
N ARG A 133 -0.28 13.59 -2.81
CA ARG A 133 0.67 13.19 -1.79
C ARG A 133 1.48 12.00 -2.29
N ILE A 134 2.75 11.93 -1.94
CA ILE A 134 3.57 10.74 -2.13
C ILE A 134 3.77 10.03 -0.80
N ASP A 135 3.48 8.74 -0.78
CA ASP A 135 3.53 7.88 0.38
C ASP A 135 4.63 6.82 0.20
N PHE A 136 5.59 6.80 1.13
CA PHE A 136 6.66 5.80 1.18
C PHE A 136 6.38 4.80 2.29
N GLY A 137 6.26 3.53 1.98
CA GLY A 137 6.08 2.46 2.96
C GLY A 137 7.31 2.23 3.84
N GLY A 138 8.50 2.52 3.32
CA GLY A 138 9.77 2.47 4.04
C GLY A 138 10.97 2.67 3.13
N VAL A 139 11.93 3.46 3.62
CA VAL A 139 13.22 3.74 2.96
C VAL A 139 14.33 3.57 3.99
N TYR A 140 15.25 2.67 3.77
CA TYR A 140 16.36 2.46 4.70
C TYR A 140 17.67 3.02 4.09
N MET A 141 18.23 4.11 4.65
CA MET A 141 17.71 5.03 5.65
C MET A 141 18.14 6.47 5.32
N ASP A 142 17.78 7.42 6.21
CA ASP A 142 18.13 8.84 6.07
C ASP A 142 17.75 9.37 4.67
N ALA A 143 16.46 9.22 4.35
CA ALA A 143 15.92 9.62 3.06
C ALA A 143 15.74 11.13 2.96
N THR A 144 16.08 11.71 1.82
CA THR A 144 15.70 13.08 1.45
C THR A 144 14.99 13.05 0.11
N VAL A 145 13.89 13.78 -0.02
CA VAL A 145 13.02 13.75 -1.20
C VAL A 145 12.89 15.13 -1.82
N TRP A 146 12.96 15.20 -3.15
CA TRP A 146 12.73 16.40 -3.96
C TRP A 146 11.67 16.13 -5.02
N VAL A 147 10.92 17.16 -5.33
CA VAL A 147 10.00 17.19 -6.47
C VAL A 147 10.30 18.42 -7.32
N ASN A 148 10.57 18.22 -8.60
CA ASN A 148 10.93 19.29 -9.54
C ASN A 148 12.07 20.20 -9.05
N GLY A 149 13.07 19.62 -8.36
CA GLY A 149 14.22 20.35 -7.80
C GLY A 149 13.98 20.97 -6.43
N THR A 150 12.75 20.98 -5.94
CA THR A 150 12.41 21.52 -4.61
C THR A 150 12.40 20.41 -3.58
N GLN A 151 13.21 20.54 -2.52
CA GLN A 151 13.19 19.58 -1.39
C GLN A 151 11.87 19.65 -0.66
N VAL A 152 11.17 18.51 -0.57
CA VAL A 152 9.88 18.41 0.14
C VAL A 152 10.05 17.97 1.59
N GLY A 153 11.11 17.24 1.90
CA GLY A 153 11.41 16.83 3.27
C GLY A 153 12.47 15.75 3.36
N SER A 154 12.70 15.29 4.59
CA SER A 154 13.59 14.18 4.90
C SER A 154 12.99 13.29 5.98
N HIS A 155 13.39 12.01 5.98
CA HIS A 155 12.96 11.02 6.96
C HIS A 155 14.16 10.16 7.38
N PRO A 156 14.66 10.29 8.62
CA PRO A 156 15.91 9.62 9.02
C PRO A 156 15.72 8.15 9.38
N TYR A 157 14.51 7.73 9.84
CA TYR A 157 14.27 6.40 10.37
C TYR A 157 13.77 5.42 9.31
N GLY A 158 14.49 4.30 9.15
CA GLY A 158 14.26 3.37 8.03
C GLY A 158 13.00 2.49 8.12
N TYR A 159 12.32 2.38 9.28
CA TYR A 159 11.28 1.37 9.49
C TYR A 159 9.85 1.91 9.56
N THR A 160 9.65 3.21 9.60
CA THR A 160 8.32 3.81 9.60
C THR A 160 7.95 4.36 8.23
N PRO A 161 6.66 4.25 7.82
CA PRO A 161 6.20 4.96 6.64
C PRO A 161 6.24 6.47 6.85
N PHE A 162 6.34 7.21 5.76
CA PHE A 162 6.26 8.66 5.75
C PHE A 162 5.64 9.17 4.45
N SER A 163 5.10 10.38 4.50
CA SER A 163 4.36 10.98 3.39
C SER A 163 4.69 12.45 3.25
N PHE A 164 4.64 12.94 2.02
CA PHE A 164 4.79 14.36 1.71
C PHE A 164 3.67 14.84 0.79
N ASP A 165 3.04 15.95 1.14
CA ASP A 165 2.17 16.68 0.22
C ASP A 165 3.03 17.37 -0.83
N ILE A 166 2.75 17.09 -2.09
CA ILE A 166 3.49 17.62 -3.24
C ILE A 166 2.60 18.43 -4.17
N THR A 167 1.37 18.73 -3.77
CA THR A 167 0.35 19.37 -4.59
C THR A 167 0.84 20.64 -5.26
N ASP A 168 1.49 21.52 -4.50
CA ASP A 168 1.93 22.83 -5.00
C ASP A 168 3.21 22.77 -5.85
N LEU A 169 3.83 21.59 -5.94
CA LEU A 169 5.09 21.36 -6.65
C LEU A 169 4.91 20.63 -7.98
N VAL A 170 3.80 19.90 -8.15
CA VAL A 170 3.54 19.13 -9.36
C VAL A 170 2.93 19.99 -10.46
N LYS A 171 3.30 19.67 -11.69
CA LYS A 171 2.71 20.23 -12.90
C LYS A 171 1.66 19.29 -13.44
N PHE A 172 0.50 19.81 -13.76
CA PHE A 172 -0.54 19.05 -14.44
C PHE A 172 -0.33 19.14 -15.97
N ASP A 173 -0.52 18.02 -16.64
CA ASP A 173 -0.31 17.88 -18.09
C ASP A 173 1.14 18.24 -18.55
N GLY A 174 2.10 18.04 -17.64
CA GLY A 174 3.53 18.29 -17.86
C GLY A 174 4.40 17.27 -17.14
N GLU A 175 5.66 17.18 -17.56
CA GLU A 175 6.64 16.28 -16.92
C GLU A 175 7.00 16.80 -15.52
N ASN A 176 6.95 15.89 -14.56
CA ASN A 176 7.44 16.04 -13.20
C ASN A 176 8.60 15.07 -12.96
N VAL A 177 9.53 15.45 -12.11
CA VAL A 177 10.61 14.59 -11.65
C VAL A 177 10.58 14.50 -10.15
N ILE A 178 10.56 13.27 -9.62
CA ILE A 178 10.80 13.00 -8.22
C ILE A 178 12.19 12.42 -8.05
N THR A 179 12.89 12.85 -7.02
CA THR A 179 14.23 12.37 -6.67
C THR A 179 14.28 12.00 -5.20
N VAL A 180 14.92 10.87 -4.88
CA VAL A 180 15.11 10.39 -3.51
C VAL A 180 16.57 10.06 -3.32
N LYS A 181 17.21 10.69 -2.33
CA LYS A 181 18.53 10.30 -1.83
C LYS A 181 18.37 9.42 -0.62
N VAL A 182 19.03 8.28 -0.60
CA VAL A 182 19.14 7.38 0.55
C VAL A 182 20.57 7.42 1.03
N ASN A 183 20.79 7.61 2.33
CA ASN A 183 22.12 7.71 2.91
C ASN A 183 22.31 6.67 4.03
N HIS A 184 22.46 5.40 3.65
CA HIS A 184 22.68 4.32 4.58
C HIS A 184 24.14 4.25 5.01
N GLN A 185 24.44 4.80 6.17
CA GLN A 185 25.77 4.69 6.78
C GLN A 185 25.84 3.49 7.73
N THR A 186 26.83 2.64 7.54
CA THR A 186 27.14 1.49 8.41
C THR A 186 28.20 1.85 9.43
N PRO A 187 28.15 1.27 10.68
CA PRO A 187 27.13 0.37 11.22
C PRO A 187 25.84 1.10 11.61
N SER A 188 24.68 0.49 11.35
CA SER A 188 23.37 1.10 11.62
C SER A 188 22.42 0.21 12.44
N SER A 189 22.61 -1.10 12.43
CA SER A 189 21.75 -2.06 13.11
C SER A 189 22.56 -3.29 13.60
N ARG A 190 21.88 -4.22 14.29
CA ARG A 190 22.43 -5.51 14.71
C ARG A 190 21.93 -6.68 13.86
N TRP A 191 21.38 -6.39 12.70
CA TRP A 191 20.84 -7.35 11.74
C TRP A 191 20.97 -6.78 10.34
N TYR A 192 20.79 -7.61 9.34
CA TYR A 192 20.71 -7.16 7.97
C TYR A 192 19.51 -6.25 7.78
N SER A 193 19.74 -5.03 7.40
CA SER A 193 18.68 -4.01 7.23
C SER A 193 18.33 -3.74 5.77
N GLY A 194 19.21 -4.11 4.85
CA GLY A 194 19.15 -3.69 3.47
C GLY A 194 19.43 -2.19 3.29
N SER A 195 19.30 -1.70 2.08
CA SER A 195 19.48 -0.29 1.72
C SER A 195 18.59 0.08 0.55
N GLY A 196 17.86 1.19 0.66
CA GLY A 196 17.08 1.69 -0.45
C GLY A 196 15.60 1.87 -0.15
N ILE A 197 14.80 2.01 -1.20
CA ILE A 197 13.34 2.07 -1.11
C ILE A 197 12.82 0.63 -1.07
N TYR A 198 12.85 0.02 0.11
CA TYR A 198 12.61 -1.42 0.28
C TYR A 198 11.13 -1.80 0.46
N ARG A 199 10.22 -0.82 0.47
CA ARG A 199 8.77 -1.00 0.47
C ARG A 199 8.13 -0.20 -0.65
N SER A 200 6.81 -0.44 -0.86
CA SER A 200 6.03 0.26 -1.89
C SER A 200 6.06 1.77 -1.76
N VAL A 201 5.94 2.43 -2.90
CA VAL A 201 5.65 3.86 -3.03
C VAL A 201 4.34 4.01 -3.76
N ASP A 202 3.47 4.87 -3.25
CA ASP A 202 2.18 5.17 -3.85
C ASP A 202 2.00 6.68 -4.01
N LEU A 203 1.31 7.10 -5.07
CA LEU A 203 0.74 8.44 -5.16
C LEU A 203 -0.70 8.40 -4.66
N ASN A 204 -0.99 9.20 -3.64
CA ASN A 204 -2.34 9.39 -3.14
C ASN A 204 -2.91 10.67 -3.76
N ILE A 205 -3.98 10.52 -4.58
CA ILE A 205 -4.61 11.62 -5.31
C ILE A 205 -6.06 11.70 -4.89
N VAL A 206 -6.43 12.77 -4.19
CA VAL A 206 -7.74 12.94 -3.56
C VAL A 206 -8.35 14.29 -3.86
N ASN A 207 -9.68 14.40 -3.68
CA ASN A 207 -10.34 15.70 -3.69
C ASN A 207 -9.86 16.57 -2.52
N PRO A 208 -10.00 17.89 -2.59
CA PRO A 208 -9.64 18.78 -1.49
C PRO A 208 -10.40 18.46 -0.19
N VAL A 209 -11.60 17.88 -0.27
CA VAL A 209 -12.32 17.36 0.89
C VAL A 209 -12.23 15.84 0.89
N HIS A 210 -11.53 15.28 1.87
CA HIS A 210 -11.22 13.85 1.90
C HIS A 210 -10.99 13.34 3.33
N VAL A 211 -11.02 12.02 3.51
CA VAL A 211 -10.56 11.38 4.75
C VAL A 211 -9.04 11.56 4.86
N ASP A 212 -8.60 12.13 5.97
CA ASP A 212 -7.19 12.37 6.25
C ASP A 212 -6.37 11.07 6.32
N LEU A 213 -5.05 11.20 6.26
CA LEU A 213 -4.13 10.07 6.38
C LEU A 213 -4.35 9.34 7.72
N TYR A 214 -4.59 8.02 7.65
CA TYR A 214 -4.96 7.20 8.81
C TYR A 214 -6.18 7.75 9.58
N GLY A 215 -7.05 8.49 8.92
CA GLY A 215 -8.14 9.26 9.51
C GLY A 215 -9.29 8.44 10.06
N THR A 216 -9.32 7.10 9.91
CA THR A 216 -10.43 6.27 10.41
C THR A 216 -9.99 5.36 11.56
N LYS A 217 -10.70 5.49 12.69
CA LYS A 217 -10.57 4.60 13.85
C LYS A 217 -11.88 3.85 14.08
N VAL A 218 -11.80 2.52 14.21
CA VAL A 218 -12.95 1.64 14.45
C VAL A 218 -12.80 0.91 15.78
N GLU A 219 -13.82 0.94 16.62
CA GLU A 219 -13.82 0.31 17.95
C GLU A 219 -15.15 -0.42 18.22
N THR A 220 -15.06 -1.57 18.90
CA THR A 220 -16.22 -2.37 19.34
C THR A 220 -16.14 -2.62 20.84
N PRO A 221 -16.45 -1.59 21.67
CA PRO A 221 -16.17 -1.61 23.10
C PRO A 221 -16.93 -2.70 23.88
N ASN A 222 -18.09 -3.12 23.38
CA ASN A 222 -18.96 -4.07 24.05
C ASN A 222 -19.03 -5.44 23.33
N LEU A 223 -18.08 -5.74 22.44
CA LEU A 223 -18.15 -6.92 21.58
C LEU A 223 -18.33 -8.22 22.36
N GLU A 224 -17.66 -8.38 23.50
CA GLU A 224 -17.76 -9.58 24.35
C GLU A 224 -19.20 -9.90 24.76
N THR A 225 -20.00 -8.88 25.05
CA THR A 225 -21.40 -9.03 25.51
C THR A 225 -22.41 -8.94 24.38
N GLU A 226 -22.00 -8.44 23.22
CA GLU A 226 -22.86 -8.18 22.06
C GLU A 226 -22.62 -9.16 20.90
N LYS A 227 -21.61 -10.02 20.96
CA LYS A 227 -21.11 -10.86 19.86
C LYS A 227 -22.18 -11.75 19.18
N ASP A 228 -23.24 -12.07 19.86
CA ASP A 228 -24.32 -12.95 19.35
C ASP A 228 -25.56 -12.14 18.90
N LYS A 229 -25.43 -10.84 18.69
CA LYS A 229 -26.49 -9.92 18.26
C LYS A 229 -25.91 -8.72 17.48
N ALA A 230 -26.59 -7.61 17.49
CA ALA A 230 -26.05 -6.38 16.91
C ALA A 230 -24.91 -5.84 17.78
N VAL A 231 -23.75 -5.61 17.17
CA VAL A 231 -22.55 -5.12 17.83
C VAL A 231 -22.41 -3.62 17.64
N THR A 232 -22.34 -2.89 18.74
CA THR A 232 -22.07 -1.45 18.75
C THR A 232 -20.68 -1.20 18.21
N THR A 233 -20.58 -0.61 17.03
CA THR A 233 -19.34 -0.29 16.32
C THR A 233 -19.18 1.23 16.24
N ASN A 234 -18.25 1.77 16.99
CA ASN A 234 -17.93 3.19 16.98
C ASN A 234 -16.88 3.48 15.91
N ILE A 235 -17.15 4.45 15.06
CA ILE A 235 -16.27 4.89 13.99
C ILE A 235 -15.98 6.36 14.19
N LYS A 236 -14.70 6.71 14.28
CA LYS A 236 -14.25 8.10 14.31
C LYS A 236 -13.47 8.37 13.03
N THR A 237 -13.92 9.34 12.24
CA THR A 237 -13.27 9.71 10.98
C THR A 237 -12.82 11.16 11.04
N THR A 238 -11.55 11.40 10.74
CA THR A 238 -10.99 12.73 10.53
C THR A 238 -11.09 13.07 9.05
N VAL A 239 -11.76 14.19 8.74
CA VAL A 239 -11.91 14.71 7.38
C VAL A 239 -11.13 16.01 7.27
N ALA A 240 -10.30 16.13 6.23
CA ALA A 240 -9.61 17.37 5.86
C ALA A 240 -10.45 18.15 4.84
N ASN A 241 -10.47 19.46 4.97
CA ASN A 241 -11.00 20.39 3.98
C ASN A 241 -9.87 21.32 3.50
N ASP A 242 -9.12 20.88 2.50
CA ASP A 242 -8.04 21.65 1.87
C ASP A 242 -8.56 22.57 0.74
N SER A 243 -9.87 22.82 0.69
CA SER A 243 -10.44 23.79 -0.24
C SER A 243 -10.36 25.22 0.31
N ASP A 244 -10.67 26.17 -0.54
CA ASP A 244 -10.62 27.62 -0.25
C ASP A 244 -11.84 28.16 0.52
N ARG A 245 -12.80 27.29 0.88
CA ARG A 245 -14.05 27.67 1.55
C ARG A 245 -14.54 26.62 2.53
N GLU A 246 -15.41 27.05 3.44
CA GLU A 246 -16.13 26.12 4.32
C GLU A 246 -16.95 25.11 3.50
N GLN A 247 -16.91 23.82 3.93
CA GLN A 247 -17.67 22.75 3.33
C GLN A 247 -18.57 22.05 4.34
N ASN A 248 -19.80 21.76 3.92
CA ASN A 248 -20.75 20.99 4.70
C ASN A 248 -20.66 19.53 4.34
N VAL A 249 -20.08 18.74 5.24
CA VAL A 249 -19.71 17.33 5.01
C VAL A 249 -20.68 16.40 5.75
N THR A 250 -21.09 15.35 5.06
CA THR A 250 -21.85 14.21 5.62
C THR A 250 -21.07 12.94 5.33
N LEU A 251 -20.98 12.03 6.31
CA LEU A 251 -20.32 10.73 6.14
C LEU A 251 -21.36 9.61 6.07
N THR A 252 -21.17 8.67 5.16
CA THR A 252 -21.88 7.40 5.17
C THR A 252 -20.88 6.28 5.43
N HIS A 253 -21.08 5.53 6.53
CA HIS A 253 -20.28 4.36 6.85
C HIS A 253 -21.07 3.10 6.54
N THR A 254 -20.46 2.15 5.84
CA THR A 254 -21.07 0.88 5.48
C THR A 254 -20.10 -0.25 5.81
N ILE A 255 -20.54 -1.24 6.59
CA ILE A 255 -19.75 -2.40 7.02
C ILE A 255 -20.21 -3.63 6.24
N PHE A 256 -19.30 -4.24 5.48
CA PHE A 256 -19.57 -5.45 4.70
C PHE A 256 -18.37 -6.40 4.71
N LYS A 257 -18.59 -7.66 4.36
CA LYS A 257 -17.52 -8.67 4.36
C LYS A 257 -16.41 -8.27 3.36
N LYS A 258 -15.12 -8.38 3.73
CA LYS A 258 -14.01 -8.09 2.82
C LYS A 258 -14.15 -8.91 1.53
N GLY A 259 -14.04 -8.24 0.39
CA GLY A 259 -14.23 -8.84 -0.94
C GLY A 259 -15.71 -9.07 -1.32
N GLY A 260 -16.66 -8.67 -0.46
CA GLY A 260 -18.08 -8.67 -0.76
C GLY A 260 -18.57 -7.33 -1.30
N GLU A 261 -19.88 -7.26 -1.60
CA GLU A 261 -20.52 -6.06 -2.10
C GLU A 261 -21.09 -5.19 -0.97
N PRO A 262 -21.00 -3.84 -1.04
CA PRO A 262 -21.60 -2.94 -0.05
C PRO A 262 -23.11 -3.13 0.13
N SER A 263 -23.83 -3.61 -0.89
CA SER A 263 -25.27 -3.95 -0.81
C SER A 263 -25.57 -5.11 0.14
N ALA A 264 -24.59 -5.99 0.40
CA ALA A 264 -24.68 -7.08 1.37
C ALA A 264 -24.08 -6.70 2.74
N ASN A 265 -24.29 -5.45 3.16
CA ASN A 265 -23.75 -4.94 4.41
C ASN A 265 -24.42 -5.53 5.64
N ILE A 266 -23.68 -5.51 6.76
CA ILE A 266 -24.17 -5.89 8.09
C ILE A 266 -24.53 -4.67 8.95
N GLY A 267 -24.35 -3.47 8.43
CA GLY A 267 -24.70 -2.22 9.08
C GLY A 267 -24.27 -1.01 8.28
N THR A 268 -25.08 0.02 8.32
CA THR A 268 -24.78 1.32 7.72
C THR A 268 -25.31 2.45 8.58
N VAL A 269 -24.65 3.61 8.51
CA VAL A 269 -25.11 4.84 9.15
C VAL A 269 -24.68 6.04 8.34
N THR A 270 -25.51 7.07 8.33
CA THR A 270 -25.18 8.39 7.80
C THR A 270 -25.16 9.39 8.97
N THR A 271 -24.11 10.20 9.04
CA THR A 271 -23.93 11.20 10.12
C THR A 271 -24.79 12.43 9.87
N GLU A 272 -24.95 13.24 10.91
CA GLU A 272 -25.38 14.63 10.74
C GLU A 272 -24.33 15.42 9.95
N THR A 273 -24.79 16.49 9.31
CA THR A 273 -23.90 17.37 8.55
C THR A 273 -22.95 18.16 9.47
N LYS A 274 -21.66 18.17 9.13
CA LYS A 274 -20.61 18.89 9.84
C LYS A 274 -20.01 19.95 8.93
N ALA A 275 -20.05 21.22 9.35
CA ALA A 275 -19.30 22.27 8.68
C ALA A 275 -17.82 22.17 9.05
N ILE A 276 -16.94 22.24 8.04
CA ILE A 276 -15.48 22.23 8.19
C ILE A 276 -14.94 23.46 7.46
N ALA A 277 -14.29 24.34 8.18
CA ALA A 277 -13.72 25.56 7.60
C ALA A 277 -12.60 25.27 6.59
N ALA A 278 -12.29 26.23 5.73
CA ALA A 278 -11.20 26.14 4.76
C ALA A 278 -9.86 25.88 5.45
N GLY A 279 -9.07 24.92 4.98
CA GLY A 279 -7.77 24.55 5.52
C GLY A 279 -7.81 23.81 6.87
N GLU A 280 -9.01 23.44 7.37
CA GLU A 280 -9.16 22.80 8.67
C GLU A 280 -9.48 21.31 8.54
N THR A 281 -9.25 20.57 9.63
CA THR A 281 -9.69 19.18 9.79
C THR A 281 -10.74 19.05 10.88
N ALA A 282 -11.65 18.09 10.73
CA ALA A 282 -12.64 17.79 11.75
C ALA A 282 -12.78 16.30 11.99
N ALA A 283 -12.84 15.90 13.26
CA ALA A 283 -13.23 14.55 13.63
C ALA A 283 -14.76 14.46 13.69
N ILE A 284 -15.31 13.41 13.07
CA ILE A 284 -16.73 13.10 13.01
C ILE A 284 -16.92 11.69 13.58
N ASP A 285 -17.74 11.59 14.62
CA ASP A 285 -18.05 10.32 15.28
C ASP A 285 -19.36 9.74 14.72
N ALA A 286 -19.38 8.42 14.55
CA ALA A 286 -20.57 7.67 14.15
C ALA A 286 -20.66 6.35 14.92
N THR A 287 -21.87 5.82 15.07
CA THR A 287 -22.10 4.50 15.67
C THR A 287 -22.95 3.66 14.73
N VAL A 288 -22.43 2.50 14.34
CA VAL A 288 -23.12 1.49 13.52
C VAL A 288 -23.45 0.28 14.39
N ASN A 289 -24.66 -0.24 14.28
CA ASN A 289 -25.03 -1.52 14.87
C ASN A 289 -24.80 -2.65 13.85
N ALA A 290 -23.60 -3.23 13.88
CA ALA A 290 -23.22 -4.32 12.97
C ALA A 290 -23.97 -5.62 13.33
N GLN A 291 -24.74 -6.16 12.38
CA GLN A 291 -25.62 -7.32 12.62
C GLN A 291 -24.84 -8.64 12.56
N ASN A 292 -24.78 -9.36 13.66
CA ASN A 292 -24.21 -10.71 13.77
C ASN A 292 -22.84 -10.85 13.05
N PRO A 293 -21.83 -10.03 13.36
CA PRO A 293 -20.56 -10.14 12.69
C PRO A 293 -19.86 -11.45 13.03
N GLU A 294 -19.26 -12.07 12.05
CA GLU A 294 -18.39 -13.22 12.23
C GLU A 294 -17.09 -12.78 12.92
N LEU A 295 -16.74 -13.43 14.04
CA LEU A 295 -15.53 -13.04 14.77
C LEU A 295 -14.26 -13.49 14.07
N TRP A 296 -13.29 -12.61 14.03
CA TRP A 296 -11.94 -12.94 13.58
C TRP A 296 -11.25 -13.86 14.59
N SER A 297 -10.68 -14.95 14.11
CA SER A 297 -9.83 -15.84 14.91
C SER A 297 -8.65 -16.35 14.10
N THR A 298 -7.71 -17.04 14.74
CA THR A 298 -6.54 -17.65 14.09
C THR A 298 -6.91 -18.80 13.14
N THR A 299 -8.09 -19.40 13.29
CA THR A 299 -8.62 -20.47 12.43
C THR A 299 -9.67 -19.96 11.44
N ASN A 300 -10.23 -18.81 11.68
CA ASN A 300 -11.19 -18.12 10.81
C ASN A 300 -10.89 -16.61 10.81
N PRO A 301 -9.97 -16.14 9.96
CA PRO A 301 -9.55 -14.74 9.91
C PRO A 301 -10.59 -13.87 9.17
N ALA A 302 -11.85 -13.87 9.65
CA ALA A 302 -12.94 -13.12 9.06
C ALA A 302 -12.65 -11.61 9.12
N LEU A 303 -12.59 -10.96 7.96
CA LEU A 303 -12.37 -9.53 7.81
C LEU A 303 -13.57 -8.85 7.17
N TYR A 304 -13.76 -7.61 7.54
CA TYR A 304 -14.76 -6.70 7.01
C TYR A 304 -14.09 -5.46 6.45
N THR A 305 -14.76 -4.85 5.48
CA THR A 305 -14.46 -3.50 5.00
C THR A 305 -15.44 -2.53 5.67
N VAL A 306 -14.89 -1.52 6.32
CA VAL A 306 -15.64 -0.35 6.77
C VAL A 306 -15.42 0.74 5.74
N ARG A 307 -16.37 0.90 4.82
CA ARG A 307 -16.32 1.94 3.80
C ARG A 307 -16.86 3.25 4.34
N THR A 308 -16.09 4.30 4.21
CA THR A 308 -16.47 5.67 4.51
C THR A 308 -16.60 6.44 3.20
N GLU A 309 -17.80 6.91 2.89
CA GLU A 309 -18.04 7.87 1.82
C GLU A 309 -18.16 9.27 2.40
N VAL A 310 -17.36 10.20 1.88
CA VAL A 310 -17.44 11.63 2.21
C VAL A 310 -18.33 12.29 1.17
N LYS A 311 -19.37 12.99 1.63
CA LYS A 311 -20.34 13.63 0.75
C LYS A 311 -20.42 15.15 0.99
N ILE A 312 -20.56 15.89 -0.12
CA ILE A 312 -20.94 17.30 -0.13
C ILE A 312 -22.28 17.38 -0.86
N GLY A 313 -23.37 17.62 -0.12
CA GLY A 313 -24.72 17.40 -0.64
C GLY A 313 -24.92 15.93 -1.01
N GLU A 314 -25.28 15.67 -2.27
CA GLU A 314 -25.51 14.30 -2.77
C GLU A 314 -24.25 13.69 -3.44
N GLU A 315 -23.21 14.49 -3.66
CA GLU A 315 -22.00 14.05 -4.36
C GLU A 315 -21.03 13.33 -3.40
N VAL A 316 -20.58 12.12 -3.76
CA VAL A 316 -19.50 11.42 -3.09
C VAL A 316 -18.18 12.00 -3.61
N VAL A 317 -17.49 12.73 -2.76
CA VAL A 317 -16.22 13.39 -3.09
C VAL A 317 -15.00 12.55 -2.71
N ASP A 318 -15.14 11.62 -1.75
CA ASP A 318 -14.09 10.69 -1.37
C ASP A 318 -14.65 9.37 -0.86
N THR A 319 -13.89 8.29 -1.04
CA THR A 319 -14.21 6.95 -0.52
C THR A 319 -12.96 6.36 0.13
N TYR A 320 -13.09 5.95 1.39
CA TYR A 320 -12.00 5.38 2.16
C TYR A 320 -12.40 4.05 2.78
N ASP A 321 -11.68 3.00 2.45
CA ASP A 321 -11.92 1.64 2.94
C ASP A 321 -10.93 1.32 4.07
N THR A 322 -11.48 0.89 5.21
CA THR A 322 -10.70 0.46 6.38
C THR A 322 -10.98 -1.01 6.65
N GLU A 323 -9.95 -1.84 6.69
CA GLU A 323 -10.10 -3.24 7.07
C GLU A 323 -10.28 -3.38 8.59
N TYR A 324 -11.24 -4.22 8.99
CA TYR A 324 -11.56 -4.45 10.38
C TYR A 324 -11.91 -5.91 10.66
N GLY A 325 -11.39 -6.46 11.76
CA GLY A 325 -11.76 -7.79 12.26
C GLY A 325 -12.42 -7.66 13.62
N PHE A 326 -13.65 -8.15 13.76
CA PHE A 326 -14.36 -8.18 15.03
C PHE A 326 -13.72 -9.21 15.95
N ARG A 327 -13.00 -8.74 16.98
CA ARG A 327 -12.35 -9.60 17.98
C ARG A 327 -12.20 -8.86 19.30
N TYR A 328 -12.20 -9.61 20.40
CA TYR A 328 -11.79 -9.12 21.72
C TYR A 328 -10.77 -10.05 22.34
N PHE A 329 -9.92 -9.52 23.18
CA PHE A 329 -8.92 -10.30 23.88
C PHE A 329 -8.75 -9.83 25.31
N LYS A 330 -8.27 -10.74 26.16
CA LYS A 330 -7.95 -10.46 27.55
C LYS A 330 -6.61 -11.06 27.92
N PHE A 331 -5.92 -10.39 28.85
CA PHE A 331 -4.79 -10.93 29.58
C PHE A 331 -5.18 -11.04 31.04
N ASP A 332 -5.09 -12.23 31.57
CA ASP A 332 -5.41 -12.52 32.95
C ASP A 332 -4.20 -13.15 33.66
N ALA A 333 -3.91 -12.72 34.90
CA ALA A 333 -2.72 -13.15 35.62
C ALA A 333 -2.71 -14.66 35.93
N ASN A 334 -3.88 -15.30 36.06
CA ASN A 334 -4.02 -16.72 36.41
C ASN A 334 -4.28 -17.61 35.19
N SER A 335 -5.05 -17.13 34.21
CA SER A 335 -5.47 -17.91 33.03
C SER A 335 -4.73 -17.54 31.75
N GLY A 336 -3.95 -16.44 31.76
CA GLY A 336 -3.15 -16.00 30.60
C GLY A 336 -3.95 -15.28 29.55
N PHE A 337 -3.59 -15.49 28.30
CA PHE A 337 -4.21 -14.84 27.13
C PHE A 337 -5.46 -15.59 26.67
N SER A 338 -6.51 -14.84 26.35
CA SER A 338 -7.70 -15.38 25.67
C SER A 338 -8.09 -14.50 24.49
N LEU A 339 -8.53 -15.14 23.40
CA LEU A 339 -9.10 -14.52 22.21
C LEU A 339 -10.57 -14.97 22.09
N ASN A 340 -11.48 -14.01 21.99
CA ASN A 340 -12.92 -14.25 21.93
C ASN A 340 -13.43 -15.18 23.05
N GLY A 341 -12.86 -15.03 24.25
CA GLY A 341 -13.19 -15.83 25.43
C GLY A 341 -12.53 -17.21 25.49
N THR A 342 -11.78 -17.63 24.47
CA THR A 342 -11.07 -18.91 24.45
C THR A 342 -9.61 -18.72 24.84
N ASN A 343 -9.16 -19.40 25.90
CA ASN A 343 -7.75 -19.38 26.29
C ASN A 343 -6.87 -20.04 25.25
N MET A 344 -5.75 -19.40 24.94
CA MET A 344 -4.76 -19.94 24.01
C MET A 344 -3.34 -19.51 24.37
N LYS A 345 -2.37 -20.31 23.95
CA LYS A 345 -0.96 -19.94 24.05
C LYS A 345 -0.55 -19.13 22.84
N LEU A 346 0.08 -17.97 23.07
CA LEU A 346 0.75 -17.22 22.02
C LEU A 346 2.04 -17.97 21.65
N LYS A 347 2.15 -18.35 20.37
CA LYS A 347 3.36 -18.94 19.79
C LYS A 347 3.96 -17.90 18.87
N GLY A 348 5.23 -17.61 19.03
CA GLY A 348 5.91 -16.58 18.24
C GLY A 348 7.34 -16.98 17.95
N VAL A 349 7.91 -16.30 16.97
CA VAL A 349 9.31 -16.39 16.58
C VAL A 349 9.86 -14.96 16.44
N CYS A 350 11.19 -14.84 16.51
CA CYS A 350 11.87 -13.62 16.06
C CYS A 350 12.10 -13.74 14.56
N MET A 351 11.57 -12.80 13.80
CA MET A 351 11.74 -12.74 12.37
C MET A 351 12.14 -11.34 11.97
N HIS A 352 13.25 -11.22 11.27
CA HIS A 352 13.66 -9.96 10.65
C HIS A 352 12.94 -9.83 9.30
N HIS A 353 13.01 -8.66 8.69
CA HIS A 353 12.30 -8.35 7.45
C HIS A 353 13.03 -8.81 6.18
N ASP A 354 14.25 -9.36 6.32
CA ASP A 354 15.03 -9.90 5.21
C ASP A 354 14.48 -11.23 4.68
N GLN A 355 14.69 -11.47 3.40
CA GLN A 355 14.09 -12.56 2.65
C GLN A 355 15.13 -13.34 1.81
N GLY A 356 16.28 -13.60 2.40
CA GLY A 356 17.36 -14.33 1.74
C GLY A 356 17.90 -13.61 0.50
N ALA A 357 17.78 -14.22 -0.67
CA ALA A 357 18.29 -13.64 -1.92
C ALA A 357 17.59 -12.35 -2.38
N LEU A 358 16.44 -12.03 -1.81
CA LEU A 358 15.72 -10.78 -2.07
C LEU A 358 16.12 -9.65 -1.12
N GLY A 359 17.07 -9.91 -0.21
CA GLY A 359 17.46 -8.91 0.79
C GLY A 359 16.27 -8.42 1.60
N ALA A 360 16.14 -7.12 1.76
CA ALA A 360 15.03 -6.47 2.47
C ALA A 360 13.83 -6.11 1.58
N GLU A 361 13.84 -6.44 0.30
CA GLU A 361 12.75 -6.12 -0.63
C GLU A 361 11.42 -6.72 -0.16
N ALA A 362 10.46 -5.87 0.19
CA ALA A 362 9.21 -6.28 0.81
C ALA A 362 8.17 -6.72 -0.22
N TRP A 363 8.47 -7.78 -0.97
CA TRP A 363 7.51 -8.40 -1.88
C TRP A 363 6.46 -9.16 -1.10
N GLU A 364 5.20 -8.74 -1.18
CA GLU A 364 4.07 -9.33 -0.43
C GLU A 364 4.03 -10.86 -0.55
N ARG A 365 4.19 -11.37 -1.77
CA ARG A 365 4.15 -12.81 -2.01
C ARG A 365 5.31 -13.57 -1.36
N ALA A 366 6.46 -12.94 -1.23
CA ALA A 366 7.59 -13.55 -0.52
C ALA A 366 7.36 -13.56 0.99
N ILE A 367 6.81 -12.46 1.54
CA ILE A 367 6.43 -12.34 2.96
C ILE A 367 5.34 -13.37 3.32
N GLU A 368 4.34 -13.57 2.46
CA GLU A 368 3.31 -14.60 2.67
C GLU A 368 3.87 -16.03 2.76
N ARG A 369 5.04 -16.29 2.16
CA ARG A 369 5.65 -17.64 2.12
C ARG A 369 6.57 -17.94 3.28
N GLN A 370 6.94 -16.94 4.07
CA GLN A 370 7.69 -17.10 5.31
C GLN A 370 6.81 -17.63 6.45
#